data_55c37650f576b43f375aacb526aea892
#
_entry.id   55c37650f576b43f375aacb526aea892
#
_cell.length_a   1.000
_cell.length_b   1.000
_cell.length_c   1.000
_cell.angle_alpha   90.00
_cell.angle_beta   90.00
_cell.angle_gamma   90.00
#
_symmetry.space_group_name_H-M   'P 1'
#
loop_
_entity.id
_entity.type
_entity.pdbx_description
1 polymer ?
#
loop_
_entity_poly.entity_id
_entity_poly.type
_entity_poly.pdbx_seq_one_letter_code
_entity_poly.pdbx_strand_id
1 'polypeptide(L)'
;MNIMETSGLGKRYGGTWALRECTLEIPDGRVAALIGPNGAGKTTLLNLAVGLAEPSAGEVTVLGGRPAGSPAALDGIAFVAQDTPLYKNLSVADMIYVTRSLNRRFDQPYAQSRLDELGIPPKRKAGKLSGGQQAQLALTLALARRPRLLVLDEPVAMLDPVARHDFMATVLAAASADGVSVLLSSHVLTELERVADYLILLSRGQVRLAGEAADLLAAHGQASLEELAMAYLRETQASEVTR
;
A
#
# COMPACT_ATOMS: atom_id res chain seq x y z
N MET A 1 16.64 10.36 -1.72
CA MET A 1 15.75 10.45 -2.90
C MET A 1 14.37 9.98 -2.43
N ASN A 2 13.30 10.67 -2.83
CA ASN A 2 11.96 10.28 -2.41
C ASN A 2 11.31 9.38 -3.46
N ILE A 3 10.61 8.33 -3.02
CA ILE A 3 9.86 7.43 -3.90
C ILE A 3 8.52 8.06 -4.29
N MET A 4 7.95 8.86 -3.39
CA MET A 4 6.71 9.60 -3.57
C MET A 4 6.79 10.96 -2.89
N GLU A 5 6.29 12.00 -3.55
CA GLU A 5 6.16 13.35 -3.02
C GLU A 5 4.78 13.92 -3.35
N THR A 6 4.23 14.70 -2.42
CA THR A 6 2.99 15.46 -2.66
C THR A 6 3.16 16.89 -2.18
N SER A 7 2.55 17.83 -2.90
CA SER A 7 2.55 19.24 -2.56
C SER A 7 1.14 19.81 -2.64
N GLY A 8 0.56 20.16 -1.49
CA GLY A 8 -0.80 20.69 -1.39
C GLY A 8 -1.86 19.77 -2.01
N LEU A 9 -1.60 18.45 -2.05
CA LEU A 9 -2.43 17.48 -2.74
C LEU A 9 -3.86 17.46 -2.19
N GLY A 10 -4.83 17.58 -3.09
CA GLY A 10 -6.25 17.51 -2.76
C GLY A 10 -7.06 16.71 -3.76
N LYS A 11 -8.06 16.00 -3.27
CA LYS A 11 -9.04 15.27 -4.07
C LYS A 11 -10.45 15.52 -3.59
N ARG A 12 -11.32 15.89 -4.51
CA ARG A 12 -12.74 16.17 -4.25
C ARG A 12 -13.62 15.25 -5.07
N TYR A 13 -14.65 14.70 -4.45
CA TYR A 13 -15.70 13.92 -5.07
C TYR A 13 -17.05 14.57 -4.80
N GLY A 14 -17.82 14.91 -5.85
CA GLY A 14 -19.16 15.44 -5.70
C GLY A 14 -19.30 16.64 -4.75
N GLY A 15 -18.28 17.47 -4.62
CA GLY A 15 -18.29 18.64 -3.72
C GLY A 15 -17.61 18.41 -2.37
N THR A 16 -17.38 17.16 -1.93
CA THR A 16 -16.74 16.83 -0.67
C THR A 16 -15.25 16.54 -0.85
N TRP A 17 -14.41 17.11 -0.03
CA TRP A 17 -12.98 16.85 -0.02
C TRP A 17 -12.69 15.51 0.67
N ALA A 18 -12.13 14.57 -0.08
CA ALA A 18 -11.59 13.32 0.47
C ALA A 18 -10.14 13.50 0.93
N LEU A 19 -9.38 14.38 0.26
CA LEU A 19 -8.04 14.83 0.67
C LEU A 19 -7.96 16.34 0.48
N ARG A 20 -7.24 17.01 1.38
CA ARG A 20 -7.05 18.45 1.34
C ARG A 20 -5.68 18.86 1.86
N GLU A 21 -4.94 19.62 1.04
CA GLU A 21 -3.66 20.23 1.43
C GLU A 21 -2.65 19.20 1.99
N CYS A 22 -2.61 17.98 1.41
CA CYS A 22 -1.68 16.95 1.83
C CYS A 22 -0.30 17.23 1.23
N THR A 23 0.69 17.51 2.09
CA THR A 23 2.09 17.61 1.72
C THR A 23 2.85 16.51 2.45
N LEU A 24 3.57 15.69 1.70
CA LEU A 24 4.17 14.45 2.17
C LEU A 24 5.38 14.10 1.31
N GLU A 25 6.43 13.61 1.94
CA GLU A 25 7.60 13.02 1.29
C GLU A 25 7.82 11.62 1.84
N ILE A 26 7.90 10.61 0.98
CA ILE A 26 8.22 9.24 1.37
C ILE A 26 9.59 8.89 0.80
N PRO A 27 10.59 8.60 1.63
CA PRO A 27 11.92 8.21 1.17
C PRO A 27 11.90 6.88 0.40
N ASP A 28 12.84 6.73 -0.55
CA ASP A 28 13.04 5.47 -1.28
C ASP A 28 13.60 4.38 -0.34
N GLY A 29 13.23 3.13 -0.59
CA GLY A 29 13.68 1.96 0.18
C GLY A 29 13.00 1.80 1.55
N ARG A 30 11.91 2.50 1.83
CA ARG A 30 11.16 2.41 3.10
C ARG A 30 9.91 1.55 2.99
N VAL A 31 9.54 0.94 4.11
CA VAL A 31 8.22 0.36 4.35
C VAL A 31 7.37 1.41 5.06
N ALA A 32 6.61 2.17 4.28
CA ALA A 32 5.78 3.26 4.79
C ALA A 32 4.36 2.76 5.14
N ALA A 33 3.96 2.95 6.40
CA ALA A 33 2.62 2.64 6.87
C ALA A 33 1.72 3.87 6.81
N LEU A 34 0.63 3.77 6.06
CA LEU A 34 -0.44 4.76 5.99
C LEU A 34 -1.57 4.37 6.93
N ILE A 35 -1.69 5.05 8.04
CA ILE A 35 -2.68 4.77 9.09
C ILE A 35 -3.73 5.88 9.19
N GLY A 36 -4.88 5.52 9.71
CA GLY A 36 -6.00 6.45 9.93
C GLY A 36 -7.33 5.75 9.97
N PRO A 37 -8.37 6.38 10.53
CA PRO A 37 -9.71 5.81 10.61
C PRO A 37 -10.32 5.58 9.23
N ASN A 38 -11.42 4.82 9.20
CA ASN A 38 -12.21 4.66 7.98
C ASN A 38 -12.72 6.03 7.52
N GLY A 39 -12.65 6.28 6.21
CA GLY A 39 -13.00 7.58 5.64
C GLY A 39 -11.92 8.67 5.78
N ALA A 40 -10.75 8.39 6.36
CA ALA A 40 -9.66 9.36 6.47
C ALA A 40 -9.06 9.79 5.12
N GLY A 41 -9.30 9.03 4.03
CA GLY A 41 -8.77 9.31 2.70
C GLY A 41 -7.62 8.39 2.26
N LYS A 42 -7.31 7.31 3.02
CA LYS A 42 -6.20 6.38 2.72
C LYS A 42 -6.27 5.84 1.29
N THR A 43 -7.35 5.15 0.93
CA THR A 43 -7.57 4.62 -0.43
C THR A 43 -7.50 5.72 -1.50
N THR A 44 -7.99 6.92 -1.19
CA THR A 44 -7.89 8.07 -2.12
C THR A 44 -6.44 8.46 -2.36
N LEU A 45 -5.63 8.55 -1.32
CA LEU A 45 -4.20 8.85 -1.44
C LEU A 45 -3.47 7.77 -2.26
N LEU A 46 -3.74 6.48 -1.97
CA LEU A 46 -3.17 5.38 -2.73
C LEU A 46 -3.57 5.40 -4.21
N ASN A 47 -4.85 5.67 -4.52
CA ASN A 47 -5.34 5.78 -5.90
C ASN A 47 -4.67 6.93 -6.67
N LEU A 48 -4.41 8.06 -6.00
CA LEU A 48 -3.64 9.16 -6.58
C LEU A 48 -2.18 8.76 -6.81
N ALA A 49 -1.56 8.06 -5.86
CA ALA A 49 -0.18 7.58 -5.95
C ALA A 49 0.04 6.59 -7.10
N VAL A 50 -0.96 5.76 -7.41
CA VAL A 50 -0.85 4.78 -8.52
C VAL A 50 -1.46 5.28 -9.84
N GLY A 51 -1.99 6.52 -9.88
CA GLY A 51 -2.54 7.13 -11.09
C GLY A 51 -3.94 6.62 -11.48
N LEU A 52 -4.66 5.96 -10.58
CA LEU A 52 -6.07 5.56 -10.77
C LEU A 52 -7.05 6.73 -10.55
N ALA A 53 -6.58 7.82 -9.96
CA ALA A 53 -7.31 9.05 -9.80
C ALA A 53 -6.38 10.24 -10.11
N GLU A 54 -6.97 11.35 -10.61
CA GLU A 54 -6.24 12.59 -10.81
C GLU A 54 -6.49 13.56 -9.64
N PRO A 55 -5.48 14.37 -9.24
CA PRO A 55 -5.65 15.41 -8.25
C PRO A 55 -6.73 16.43 -8.63
N SER A 56 -7.48 16.95 -7.66
CA SER A 56 -8.35 18.12 -7.82
C SER A 56 -7.63 19.42 -7.47
N ALA A 57 -6.55 19.35 -6.71
CA ALA A 57 -5.65 20.44 -6.34
C ALA A 57 -4.27 19.88 -5.99
N GLY A 58 -3.25 20.72 -6.09
CA GLY A 58 -1.86 20.31 -5.81
C GLY A 58 -1.34 19.27 -6.79
N GLU A 59 -0.29 18.59 -6.40
CA GLU A 59 0.38 17.60 -7.25
C GLU A 59 0.89 16.39 -6.46
N VAL A 60 1.11 15.29 -7.17
CA VAL A 60 1.75 14.07 -6.69
C VAL A 60 2.77 13.61 -7.72
N THR A 61 3.96 13.26 -7.24
CA THR A 61 5.00 12.62 -8.03
C THR A 61 5.37 11.30 -7.42
N VAL A 62 5.58 10.29 -8.26
CA VAL A 62 6.03 8.95 -7.85
C VAL A 62 7.11 8.51 -8.82
N LEU A 63 8.22 7.97 -8.29
CA LEU A 63 9.41 7.62 -9.08
C LEU A 63 9.96 8.79 -9.91
N GLY A 64 9.80 10.03 -9.40
CA GLY A 64 10.23 11.26 -10.07
C GLY A 64 9.36 11.73 -11.23
N GLY A 65 8.15 11.16 -11.39
CA GLY A 65 7.22 11.53 -12.45
C GLY A 65 5.75 11.54 -12.01
N ARG A 66 4.87 12.01 -12.87
CA ARG A 66 3.42 11.93 -12.60
C ARG A 66 2.96 10.47 -12.67
N PRO A 67 2.18 9.97 -11.69
CA PRO A 67 1.72 8.58 -11.69
C PRO A 67 0.87 8.23 -12.90
N ALA A 68 -0.09 9.10 -13.25
CA ALA A 68 -0.94 8.92 -14.41
C ALA A 68 -0.18 9.25 -15.71
N GLY A 69 -0.11 8.30 -16.65
CA GLY A 69 0.43 8.51 -17.98
C GLY A 69 1.96 8.48 -18.11
N SER A 70 2.70 8.21 -17.02
CA SER A 70 4.15 8.03 -17.08
C SER A 70 4.48 6.55 -17.33
N PRO A 71 5.18 6.18 -18.42
CA PRO A 71 5.63 4.81 -18.64
C PRO A 71 6.50 4.28 -17.50
N ALA A 72 7.34 5.13 -16.89
CA ALA A 72 8.19 4.77 -15.75
C ALA A 72 7.34 4.42 -14.52
N ALA A 73 6.26 5.16 -14.26
CA ALA A 73 5.33 4.85 -13.17
C ALA A 73 4.59 3.54 -13.42
N LEU A 74 4.08 3.32 -14.64
CA LEU A 74 3.37 2.09 -15.01
C LEU A 74 4.27 0.85 -14.88
N ASP A 75 5.53 0.95 -15.25
CA ASP A 75 6.50 -0.15 -15.14
C ASP A 75 7.06 -0.31 -13.72
N GLY A 76 7.12 0.77 -12.94
CA GLY A 76 7.77 0.80 -11.62
C GLY A 76 6.83 0.64 -10.44
N ILE A 77 5.51 0.77 -10.61
CA ILE A 77 4.52 0.67 -9.53
C ILE A 77 3.73 -0.63 -9.68
N ALA A 78 3.59 -1.39 -8.57
CA ALA A 78 2.60 -2.45 -8.47
C ALA A 78 1.58 -2.10 -7.38
N PHE A 79 0.30 -2.41 -7.63
CA PHE A 79 -0.79 -2.12 -6.72
C PHE A 79 -1.62 -3.37 -6.43
N VAL A 80 -1.86 -3.62 -5.15
CA VAL A 80 -2.82 -4.63 -4.67
C VAL A 80 -3.92 -3.89 -3.93
N ALA A 81 -5.10 -3.84 -4.52
CA ALA A 81 -6.27 -3.20 -3.93
C ALA A 81 -6.91 -4.09 -2.85
N GLN A 82 -7.69 -3.48 -1.97
CA GLN A 82 -8.36 -4.13 -0.83
C GLN A 82 -9.17 -5.38 -1.22
N ASP A 83 -9.89 -5.32 -2.34
CA ASP A 83 -10.75 -6.43 -2.80
C ASP A 83 -9.97 -7.54 -3.51
N THR A 84 -8.64 -7.45 -3.57
CA THR A 84 -7.78 -8.41 -4.28
C THR A 84 -8.39 -8.80 -5.65
N PRO A 85 -8.46 -7.87 -6.63
CA PRO A 85 -9.25 -8.05 -7.85
C PRO A 85 -8.61 -9.06 -8.80
N LEU A 86 -8.80 -10.35 -8.52
CA LEU A 86 -8.42 -11.44 -9.39
C LEU A 86 -9.58 -11.82 -10.32
N TYR A 87 -9.27 -12.17 -11.56
CA TYR A 87 -10.26 -12.74 -12.48
C TYR A 87 -10.63 -14.15 -12.02
N LYS A 88 -11.70 -14.27 -11.22
CA LYS A 88 -12.12 -15.49 -10.51
C LYS A 88 -12.32 -16.71 -11.41
N ASN A 89 -12.64 -16.50 -12.68
CA ASN A 89 -12.87 -17.54 -13.67
C ASN A 89 -11.60 -18.04 -14.37
N LEU A 90 -10.50 -17.29 -14.29
CA LEU A 90 -9.21 -17.69 -14.87
C LEU A 90 -8.47 -18.64 -13.92
N SER A 91 -7.67 -19.52 -14.51
CA SER A 91 -6.73 -20.35 -13.73
C SER A 91 -5.54 -19.50 -13.27
N VAL A 92 -4.79 -20.01 -12.30
CA VAL A 92 -3.55 -19.37 -11.83
C VAL A 92 -2.56 -19.22 -13.00
N ALA A 93 -2.44 -20.22 -13.86
CA ALA A 93 -1.60 -20.16 -15.05
C ALA A 93 -2.07 -19.07 -16.04
N ASP A 94 -3.39 -18.94 -16.25
CA ASP A 94 -3.94 -17.88 -17.10
C ASP A 94 -3.66 -16.49 -16.51
N MET A 95 -3.74 -16.35 -15.19
CA MET A 95 -3.40 -15.10 -14.50
C MET A 95 -1.93 -14.72 -14.71
N ILE A 96 -1.01 -15.67 -14.59
CA ILE A 96 0.41 -15.47 -14.91
C ILE A 96 0.57 -15.04 -16.37
N TYR A 97 -0.06 -15.74 -17.29
CA TYR A 97 0.03 -15.45 -18.73
C TYR A 97 -0.47 -14.02 -19.04
N VAL A 98 -1.65 -13.64 -18.53
CA VAL A 98 -2.21 -12.29 -18.73
C VAL A 98 -1.30 -11.23 -18.13
N THR A 99 -0.87 -11.42 -16.88
CA THR A 99 -0.01 -10.43 -16.20
C THR A 99 1.31 -10.25 -16.94
N ARG A 100 1.93 -11.35 -17.37
CA ARG A 100 3.15 -11.31 -18.18
C ARG A 100 2.95 -10.59 -19.51
N SER A 101 1.83 -10.85 -20.19
CA SER A 101 1.54 -10.24 -21.50
C SER A 101 1.34 -8.71 -21.41
N LEU A 102 0.92 -8.22 -20.25
CA LEU A 102 0.68 -6.80 -19.99
C LEU A 102 1.90 -6.07 -19.39
N ASN A 103 2.94 -6.81 -18.97
CA ASN A 103 4.07 -6.21 -18.24
C ASN A 103 5.41 -6.66 -18.83
N ARG A 104 6.22 -5.68 -19.28
CA ARG A 104 7.51 -5.93 -19.94
C ARG A 104 8.57 -6.60 -19.06
N ARG A 105 8.51 -6.34 -17.74
CA ARG A 105 9.51 -6.82 -16.76
C ARG A 105 9.05 -8.02 -15.94
N PHE A 106 8.01 -8.71 -16.36
CA PHE A 106 7.45 -9.81 -15.59
C PHE A 106 8.43 -10.98 -15.46
N ASP A 107 8.78 -11.31 -14.23
CA ASP A 107 9.63 -12.44 -13.84
C ASP A 107 8.78 -13.70 -13.64
N GLN A 108 8.60 -14.46 -14.71
CA GLN A 108 7.82 -15.69 -14.67
C GLN A 108 8.46 -16.78 -13.80
N PRO A 109 9.79 -17.02 -13.82
CA PRO A 109 10.45 -17.97 -12.90
C PRO A 109 10.17 -17.67 -11.44
N TYR A 110 10.28 -16.42 -11.02
CA TYR A 110 9.92 -16.00 -9.66
C TYR A 110 8.47 -16.33 -9.31
N ALA A 111 7.53 -15.97 -10.21
CA ALA A 111 6.10 -16.24 -9.97
C ALA A 111 5.82 -17.74 -9.82
N GLN A 112 6.42 -18.57 -10.67
CA GLN A 112 6.27 -20.03 -10.60
C GLN A 112 6.85 -20.62 -9.31
N SER A 113 8.11 -20.31 -9.00
CA SER A 113 8.77 -20.78 -7.78
C SER A 113 7.96 -20.43 -6.53
N ARG A 114 7.49 -19.17 -6.47
CA ARG A 114 6.71 -18.71 -5.32
C ARG A 114 5.36 -19.42 -5.17
N LEU A 115 4.66 -19.67 -6.27
CA LEU A 115 3.39 -20.40 -6.23
C LEU A 115 3.56 -21.89 -5.91
N ASP A 116 4.67 -22.49 -6.33
CA ASP A 116 5.02 -23.87 -5.97
C ASP A 116 5.31 -23.99 -4.47
N GLU A 117 6.09 -23.05 -3.89
CA GLU A 117 6.33 -22.94 -2.44
C GLU A 117 5.04 -22.81 -1.64
N LEU A 118 4.08 -22.02 -2.13
CA LEU A 118 2.78 -21.81 -1.51
C LEU A 118 1.79 -22.99 -1.74
N GLY A 119 2.17 -23.99 -2.51
CA GLY A 119 1.30 -25.10 -2.86
C GLY A 119 0.06 -24.69 -3.66
N ILE A 120 0.15 -23.62 -4.46
CA ILE A 120 -0.95 -23.11 -5.27
C ILE A 120 -0.93 -23.74 -6.65
N PRO A 121 -1.89 -24.65 -6.98
CA PRO A 121 -1.86 -25.39 -8.24
C PRO A 121 -2.13 -24.48 -9.44
N PRO A 122 -1.32 -24.55 -10.53
CA PRO A 122 -1.45 -23.66 -11.69
C PRO A 122 -2.77 -23.81 -12.45
N LYS A 123 -3.38 -25.00 -12.42
CA LYS A 123 -4.66 -25.28 -13.10
C LYS A 123 -5.89 -24.87 -12.29
N ARG A 124 -5.72 -24.49 -11.01
CA ARG A 124 -6.83 -24.12 -10.15
C ARG A 124 -7.35 -22.73 -10.53
N LYS A 125 -8.67 -22.55 -10.58
CA LYS A 125 -9.27 -21.25 -10.83
C LYS A 125 -9.04 -20.33 -9.62
N ALA A 126 -8.70 -19.06 -9.85
CA ALA A 126 -8.43 -18.11 -8.80
C ALA A 126 -9.60 -17.96 -7.80
N GLY A 127 -10.84 -18.00 -8.28
CA GLY A 127 -12.02 -17.95 -7.41
C GLY A 127 -12.30 -19.20 -6.58
N LYS A 128 -11.50 -20.28 -6.76
CA LYS A 128 -11.55 -21.50 -5.94
C LYS A 128 -10.41 -21.60 -4.93
N LEU A 129 -9.55 -20.59 -4.87
CA LEU A 129 -8.52 -20.44 -3.85
C LEU A 129 -9.14 -19.94 -2.55
N SER A 130 -8.52 -20.26 -1.40
CA SER A 130 -8.87 -19.59 -0.14
C SER A 130 -8.53 -18.09 -0.20
N GLY A 131 -9.09 -17.28 0.71
CA GLY A 131 -8.79 -15.84 0.79
C GLY A 131 -7.29 -15.57 0.90
N GLY A 132 -6.60 -16.31 1.77
CA GLY A 132 -5.15 -16.23 1.93
C GLY A 132 -4.39 -16.60 0.65
N GLN A 133 -4.80 -17.67 -0.04
CA GLN A 133 -4.21 -18.06 -1.32
C GLN A 133 -4.46 -17.01 -2.43
N GLN A 134 -5.63 -16.39 -2.44
CA GLN A 134 -5.93 -15.30 -3.39
C GLN A 134 -5.02 -14.08 -3.13
N ALA A 135 -4.85 -13.68 -1.87
CA ALA A 135 -3.97 -12.59 -1.49
C ALA A 135 -2.51 -12.90 -1.86
N GLN A 136 -2.03 -14.11 -1.57
CA GLN A 136 -0.68 -14.55 -1.95
C GLN A 136 -0.48 -14.60 -3.48
N LEU A 137 -1.48 -15.03 -4.22
CA LEU A 137 -1.43 -14.98 -5.70
C LEU A 137 -1.32 -13.54 -6.20
N ALA A 138 -2.16 -12.62 -5.68
CA ALA A 138 -2.11 -11.22 -6.08
C ALA A 138 -0.76 -10.57 -5.75
N LEU A 139 -0.23 -10.82 -4.55
CA LEU A 139 1.09 -10.34 -4.13
C LEU A 139 2.20 -10.91 -5.02
N THR A 140 2.16 -12.21 -5.31
CA THR A 140 3.13 -12.87 -6.20
C THR A 140 3.12 -12.25 -7.60
N LEU A 141 1.94 -12.02 -8.17
CA LEU A 141 1.81 -11.38 -9.48
C LEU A 141 2.31 -9.92 -9.47
N ALA A 142 2.06 -9.19 -8.37
CA ALA A 142 2.54 -7.83 -8.19
C ALA A 142 4.08 -7.79 -8.10
N LEU A 143 4.70 -8.63 -7.27
CA LEU A 143 6.14 -8.70 -7.09
C LEU A 143 6.88 -9.25 -8.32
N ALA A 144 6.27 -10.18 -9.07
CA ALA A 144 6.83 -10.69 -10.32
C ALA A 144 6.99 -9.60 -11.40
N ARG A 145 6.31 -8.46 -11.29
CA ARG A 145 6.53 -7.28 -12.14
C ARG A 145 7.83 -6.54 -11.83
N ARG A 146 8.55 -6.95 -10.78
CA ARG A 146 9.78 -6.29 -10.30
C ARG A 146 9.58 -4.78 -10.09
N PRO A 147 8.58 -4.39 -9.27
CA PRO A 147 8.30 -2.99 -9.03
C PRO A 147 9.39 -2.34 -8.17
N ARG A 148 9.53 -1.01 -8.29
CA ARG A 148 10.28 -0.18 -7.35
C ARG A 148 9.41 0.26 -6.17
N LEU A 149 8.10 0.43 -6.41
CA LEU A 149 7.11 0.77 -5.39
C LEU A 149 5.97 -0.25 -5.42
N LEU A 150 5.76 -0.92 -4.30
CA LEU A 150 4.61 -1.78 -4.04
C LEU A 150 3.60 -1.01 -3.18
N VAL A 151 2.40 -0.80 -3.71
CA VAL A 151 1.30 -0.14 -2.99
C VAL A 151 0.26 -1.18 -2.60
N LEU A 152 -0.13 -1.20 -1.33
CA LEU A 152 -1.04 -2.18 -0.75
C LEU A 152 -2.17 -1.46 0.01
N ASP A 153 -3.42 -1.66 -0.42
CA ASP A 153 -4.58 -1.07 0.25
C ASP A 153 -5.27 -2.12 1.14
N GLU A 154 -5.08 -2.02 2.45
CA GLU A 154 -5.60 -2.93 3.47
C GLU A 154 -5.45 -4.43 3.14
N PRO A 155 -4.26 -4.89 2.72
CA PRO A 155 -4.07 -6.18 2.05
C PRO A 155 -4.35 -7.40 2.92
N VAL A 156 -4.36 -7.22 4.24
CA VAL A 156 -4.50 -8.32 5.22
C VAL A 156 -5.80 -8.27 6.02
N ALA A 157 -6.69 -7.31 5.74
CA ALA A 157 -7.92 -7.08 6.52
C ALA A 157 -8.84 -8.31 6.60
N MET A 158 -8.87 -9.13 5.55
CA MET A 158 -9.75 -10.31 5.45
C MET A 158 -9.01 -11.64 5.64
N LEU A 159 -7.74 -11.60 6.07
CA LEU A 159 -6.91 -12.80 6.24
C LEU A 159 -6.98 -13.31 7.68
N ASP A 160 -6.92 -14.63 7.84
CA ASP A 160 -6.67 -15.23 9.14
C ASP A 160 -5.24 -14.91 9.64
N PRO A 161 -4.95 -15.07 10.94
CA PRO A 161 -3.66 -14.69 11.50
C PRO A 161 -2.44 -15.34 10.84
N VAL A 162 -2.55 -16.59 10.39
CA VAL A 162 -1.44 -17.31 9.73
C VAL A 162 -1.20 -16.75 8.33
N ALA A 163 -2.25 -16.67 7.52
CA ALA A 163 -2.17 -16.11 6.17
C ALA A 163 -1.66 -14.65 6.18
N ARG A 164 -2.05 -13.88 7.20
CA ARG A 164 -1.59 -12.51 7.42
C ARG A 164 -0.11 -12.44 7.71
N HIS A 165 0.37 -13.29 8.62
CA HIS A 165 1.79 -13.37 8.95
C HIS A 165 2.64 -13.71 7.71
N ASP A 166 2.22 -14.72 6.94
CA ASP A 166 2.92 -15.17 5.74
C ASP A 166 2.92 -14.09 4.63
N PHE A 167 1.81 -13.35 4.51
CA PHE A 167 1.70 -12.23 3.58
C PHE A 167 2.71 -11.14 3.94
N MET A 168 2.72 -10.71 5.20
CA MET A 168 3.63 -9.66 5.66
C MET A 168 5.10 -10.09 5.59
N ALA A 169 5.42 -11.34 5.91
CA ALA A 169 6.77 -11.88 5.74
C ALA A 169 7.24 -11.79 4.27
N THR A 170 6.34 -12.05 3.30
CA THR A 170 6.66 -11.90 1.87
C THR A 170 6.91 -10.45 1.50
N VAL A 171 6.10 -9.51 2.01
CA VAL A 171 6.28 -8.06 1.77
C VAL A 171 7.63 -7.60 2.31
N LEU A 172 7.99 -8.01 3.54
CA LEU A 172 9.26 -7.66 4.17
C LEU A 172 10.46 -8.24 3.43
N ALA A 173 10.35 -9.49 2.97
CA ALA A 173 11.40 -10.12 2.17
C ALA A 173 11.65 -9.34 0.87
N ALA A 174 10.60 -8.89 0.18
CA ALA A 174 10.73 -8.07 -1.02
C ALA A 174 11.35 -6.70 -0.73
N ALA A 175 10.97 -6.05 0.38
CA ALA A 175 11.55 -4.78 0.79
C ALA A 175 13.05 -4.92 1.13
N SER A 176 13.43 -5.94 1.90
CA SER A 176 14.80 -6.10 2.39
C SER A 176 15.76 -6.68 1.36
N ALA A 177 15.32 -7.69 0.57
CA ALA A 177 16.19 -8.40 -0.36
C ALA A 177 16.23 -7.74 -1.76
N ASP A 178 15.10 -7.24 -2.25
CA ASP A 178 14.98 -6.67 -3.58
C ASP A 178 14.98 -5.11 -3.57
N GLY A 179 15.04 -4.48 -2.40
CA GLY A 179 15.02 -3.03 -2.23
C GLY A 179 13.72 -2.37 -2.69
N VAL A 180 12.60 -3.08 -2.63
CA VAL A 180 11.29 -2.57 -3.02
C VAL A 180 10.78 -1.61 -1.95
N SER A 181 10.50 -0.36 -2.32
CA SER A 181 9.76 0.54 -1.43
C SER A 181 8.31 0.07 -1.29
N VAL A 182 7.76 0.13 -0.10
CA VAL A 182 6.40 -0.33 0.18
C VAL A 182 5.58 0.81 0.77
N LEU A 183 4.39 1.05 0.24
CA LEU A 183 3.38 1.93 0.85
C LEU A 183 2.15 1.09 1.13
N LEU A 184 1.88 0.83 2.41
CA LEU A 184 0.75 0.00 2.80
C LEU A 184 -0.21 0.74 3.72
N SER A 185 -1.52 0.65 3.43
CA SER A 185 -2.54 1.11 4.35
C SER A 185 -2.97 -0.02 5.29
N SER A 186 -3.21 0.30 6.55
CA SER A 186 -3.85 -0.58 7.50
C SER A 186 -4.60 0.22 8.57
N HIS A 187 -5.60 -0.41 9.16
CA HIS A 187 -6.25 0.05 10.39
C HIS A 187 -5.81 -0.79 11.62
N VAL A 188 -5.00 -1.82 11.42
CA VAL A 188 -4.46 -2.70 12.48
C VAL A 188 -3.02 -2.29 12.77
N LEU A 189 -2.83 -1.45 13.80
CA LEU A 189 -1.55 -0.81 14.11
C LEU A 189 -0.49 -1.78 14.62
N THR A 190 -0.90 -2.76 15.43
CA THR A 190 0.00 -3.76 16.02
C THR A 190 0.79 -4.58 15.00
N GLU A 191 0.26 -4.71 13.78
CA GLU A 191 0.93 -5.42 12.69
C GLU A 191 1.99 -4.55 12.01
N LEU A 192 1.74 -3.25 11.96
CA LEU A 192 2.62 -2.29 11.32
C LEU A 192 3.86 -1.99 12.15
N GLU A 193 3.76 -2.06 13.48
CA GLU A 193 4.88 -1.81 14.39
C GLU A 193 6.14 -2.66 14.13
N ARG A 194 5.93 -3.85 13.59
CA ARG A 194 7.02 -4.79 13.31
C ARG A 194 7.63 -4.62 11.93
N VAL A 195 6.98 -3.87 11.06
CA VAL A 195 7.32 -3.85 9.63
C VAL A 195 7.56 -2.46 9.08
N ALA A 196 6.93 -1.43 9.67
CA ALA A 196 7.01 -0.06 9.18
C ALA A 196 8.20 0.67 9.78
N ASP A 197 9.04 1.22 8.92
CA ASP A 197 10.11 2.13 9.30
C ASP A 197 9.74 3.60 9.06
N TYR A 198 8.68 3.86 8.30
CA TYR A 198 8.13 5.20 8.05
C TYR A 198 6.62 5.21 8.31
N LEU A 199 6.14 6.22 9.04
CA LEU A 199 4.74 6.36 9.42
C LEU A 199 4.09 7.56 8.76
N ILE A 200 2.84 7.40 8.30
CA ILE A 200 1.98 8.46 7.80
C ILE A 200 0.63 8.35 8.50
N LEU A 201 0.28 9.33 9.30
CA LEU A 201 -1.03 9.41 9.94
C LEU A 201 -1.94 10.34 9.15
N LEU A 202 -3.01 9.78 8.61
CA LEU A 202 -4.05 10.50 7.88
C LEU A 202 -5.33 10.60 8.70
N SER A 203 -5.87 11.81 8.83
CA SER A 203 -7.14 12.04 9.49
C SER A 203 -7.93 13.13 8.76
N ARG A 204 -9.20 12.86 8.44
CA ARG A 204 -10.10 13.81 7.77
C ARG A 204 -9.53 14.42 6.49
N GLY A 205 -8.91 13.59 5.70
CA GLY A 205 -8.31 14.00 4.43
C GLY A 205 -7.05 14.84 4.56
N GLN A 206 -6.42 14.91 5.72
CA GLN A 206 -5.18 15.66 5.95
C GLN A 206 -4.10 14.78 6.57
N VAL A 207 -2.86 14.96 6.14
CA VAL A 207 -1.69 14.38 6.81
C VAL A 207 -1.50 15.11 8.14
N ARG A 208 -1.53 14.37 9.24
CA ARG A 208 -1.34 14.89 10.60
C ARG A 208 0.08 14.68 11.09
N LEU A 209 0.70 13.61 10.67
CA LEU A 209 2.04 13.23 11.06
C LEU A 209 2.67 12.41 9.93
N ALA A 210 3.93 12.64 9.63
CA ALA A 210 4.71 11.80 8.73
C ALA A 210 6.18 11.87 9.09
N GLY A 211 6.88 10.73 9.08
CA GLY A 211 8.29 10.65 9.40
C GLY A 211 8.77 9.23 9.69
N GLU A 212 10.07 9.10 9.96
CA GLU A 212 10.67 7.86 10.44
C GLU A 212 9.99 7.42 11.75
N ALA A 213 9.57 6.17 11.83
CA ALA A 213 8.80 5.66 12.97
C ALA A 213 9.54 5.83 14.30
N ALA A 214 10.83 5.52 14.33
CA ALA A 214 11.66 5.65 15.52
C ALA A 214 11.80 7.11 16.00
N ASP A 215 11.98 8.04 15.06
CA ASP A 215 12.11 9.47 15.38
C ASP A 215 10.81 10.04 15.94
N LEU A 216 9.68 9.65 15.34
CA LEU A 216 8.36 10.06 15.79
C LEU A 216 8.04 9.54 17.19
N LEU A 217 8.35 8.28 17.50
CA LEU A 217 8.16 7.70 18.83
C LEU A 217 9.02 8.44 19.87
N ALA A 218 10.29 8.69 19.55
CA ALA A 218 11.21 9.41 20.43
C ALA A 218 10.76 10.86 20.69
N ALA A 219 10.35 11.57 19.63
CA ALA A 219 9.93 12.97 19.72
C ALA A 219 8.65 13.17 20.56
N HIS A 220 7.76 12.16 20.56
CA HIS A 220 6.48 12.23 21.28
C HIS A 220 6.48 11.44 22.59
N GLY A 221 7.59 10.80 22.97
CA GLY A 221 7.70 10.01 24.19
C GLY A 221 6.73 8.83 24.25
N GLN A 222 6.39 8.24 23.10
CA GLN A 222 5.47 7.12 23.00
C GLN A 222 6.24 5.80 22.87
N ALA A 223 5.71 4.73 23.47
CA ALA A 223 6.34 3.43 23.44
C ALA A 223 5.95 2.62 22.19
N SER A 224 4.84 2.98 21.52
CA SER A 224 4.33 2.25 20.37
C SER A 224 3.68 3.16 19.33
N LEU A 225 3.64 2.69 18.06
CA LEU A 225 2.92 3.39 16.98
C LEU A 225 1.41 3.47 17.28
N GLU A 226 0.87 2.49 17.98
CA GLU A 226 -0.53 2.48 18.40
C GLU A 226 -0.81 3.62 19.39
N GLU A 227 0.01 3.79 20.43
CA GLU A 227 -0.12 4.89 21.38
C GLU A 227 0.00 6.25 20.69
N LEU A 228 0.98 6.40 19.81
CA LEU A 228 1.18 7.63 19.04
C LEU A 228 -0.04 7.97 18.17
N ALA A 229 -0.53 7.00 17.41
CA ALA A 229 -1.70 7.19 16.55
C ALA A 229 -2.96 7.52 17.37
N MET A 230 -3.19 6.82 18.48
CA MET A 230 -4.34 7.04 19.36
C MET A 230 -4.29 8.43 20.02
N ALA A 231 -3.11 8.92 20.40
CA ALA A 231 -2.96 10.27 20.93
C ALA A 231 -3.45 11.33 19.92
N TYR A 232 -2.95 11.26 18.68
CA TYR A 232 -3.35 12.19 17.62
C TYR A 232 -4.82 12.09 17.21
N LEU A 233 -5.39 10.88 17.17
CA LEU A 233 -6.79 10.69 16.83
C LEU A 233 -7.73 11.24 17.92
N ARG A 234 -7.37 11.11 19.21
CA ARG A 234 -8.12 11.69 20.34
C ARG A 234 -8.08 13.22 20.35
N GLU A 235 -6.91 13.82 20.10
CA GLU A 235 -6.76 15.27 20.00
C GLU A 235 -7.62 15.85 18.87
N THR A 236 -7.68 15.13 17.73
CA THR A 236 -8.51 15.54 16.59
C THR A 236 -10.00 15.48 16.91
N GLN A 237 -10.45 14.55 17.76
CA GLN A 237 -11.83 14.46 18.23
C GLN A 237 -12.16 15.52 19.29
N ALA A 238 -11.25 15.78 20.23
CA ALA A 238 -11.44 16.78 21.30
C ALA A 238 -11.58 18.21 20.74
N SER A 239 -10.86 18.54 19.68
CA SER A 239 -10.94 19.84 19.01
C SER A 239 -12.29 20.14 18.34
N GLU A 240 -13.19 19.16 18.22
CA GLU A 240 -14.53 19.33 17.65
C GLU A 240 -15.60 19.60 18.70
N VAL A 241 -15.44 19.09 19.91
CA VAL A 241 -16.45 19.30 20.98
C VAL A 241 -16.43 20.76 21.46
N THR A 242 -15.38 21.51 21.08
CA THR A 242 -15.16 22.89 21.51
C THR A 242 -15.52 23.92 20.42
N ARG A 243 -16.05 23.50 19.28
CA ARG A 243 -16.55 24.37 18.20
C ARG A 243 -18.06 24.17 17.98
#